data_dead9c1737cc8cd8c410e99839fa654c
#
_entry.id   dead9c1737cc8cd8c410e99839fa654c
#
_cell.length_a   1.000
_cell.length_b   1.000
_cell.length_c   1.000
_cell.angle_alpha   90.00
_cell.angle_beta   90.00
_cell.angle_gamma   90.00
#
_symmetry.space_group_name_H-M   'P 1'
#
loop_
_entity.id
_entity.type
_entity.pdbx_description
1 polymer ?
#
loop_
_entity_poly.entity_id
_entity_poly.type
_entity_poly.pdbx_seq_one_letter_code
_entity_poly.pdbx_strand_id
1 'polypeptide(L)'
;MKKALITGITGQDGSYLAEFLLEKGYEVHGIKRRASSFNTQRVDHIYQDPHVKNQNFVLHYGDLTDSSSLTRILQEIQPDEVYNLGAQSHVAVSFEAPEYTADVDAMGTLRLLEAIRLLGLEKKTRFYQASSSELFGLVQETPQKETTPFHPRSPYAVAKLYAYWIAVNYREAYGMYACNGILFNHESPRRGETFVTRKITRGLANIAQGLEDCLYMGNMNALRDWGHAKDYVRMQWMMLQQDEPEDFVIATGVQYSVRQFIEWSAKELGVTLRFEGQGIDEVAVIEAIEGDNVPALKRGDVIVRVDPRYFRPAEVETLLGDPSKAKEKLGWTPEITTQEMCAEMVEEDLKTAKRHALLKQHGLEVPISVEN
;
A
#
# COMPACT_ATOMS: atom_id res chain seq x y z
N MET A 1 1.68 7.17 28.44
CA MET A 1 1.60 6.35 27.21
C MET A 1 1.15 7.29 26.10
N LYS A 2 1.87 7.37 24.98
CA LYS A 2 1.44 8.17 23.82
C LYS A 2 0.22 7.53 23.16
N LYS A 3 -0.68 8.35 22.63
CA LYS A 3 -1.86 7.92 21.87
C LYS A 3 -1.67 8.19 20.40
N ALA A 4 -1.83 7.18 19.58
CA ALA A 4 -1.81 7.29 18.10
C ALA A 4 -3.18 7.02 17.52
N LEU A 5 -3.61 7.84 16.54
CA LEU A 5 -4.79 7.60 15.74
C LEU A 5 -4.37 7.28 14.31
N ILE A 6 -4.84 6.15 13.78
CA ILE A 6 -4.53 5.67 12.44
C ILE A 6 -5.83 5.61 11.61
N THR A 7 -5.93 6.40 10.54
CA THR A 7 -6.94 6.16 9.50
C THR A 7 -6.45 5.08 8.55
N GLY A 8 -7.36 4.30 7.96
CA GLY A 8 -6.94 3.18 7.11
C GLY A 8 -6.28 2.03 7.88
N ILE A 9 -6.61 1.87 9.17
CA ILE A 9 -6.05 0.85 10.07
C ILE A 9 -6.16 -0.59 9.52
N THR A 10 -7.18 -0.88 8.75
CA THR A 10 -7.44 -2.20 8.16
C THR A 10 -6.69 -2.43 6.83
N GLY A 11 -5.92 -1.45 6.38
CA GLY A 11 -5.05 -1.54 5.21
C GLY A 11 -3.71 -2.22 5.52
N GLN A 12 -2.87 -2.36 4.49
CA GLN A 12 -1.52 -2.89 4.63
C GLN A 12 -0.70 -2.10 5.66
N ASP A 13 -0.48 -0.81 5.37
CA ASP A 13 0.35 0.05 6.21
C ASP A 13 -0.24 0.25 7.60
N GLY A 14 -1.56 0.46 7.67
CA GLY A 14 -2.25 0.64 8.95
C GLY A 14 -2.06 -0.54 9.90
N SER A 15 -2.11 -1.77 9.38
CA SER A 15 -1.92 -2.98 10.19
C SER A 15 -0.48 -3.14 10.68
N TYR A 16 0.52 -2.92 9.82
CA TYR A 16 1.94 -2.96 10.25
C TYR A 16 2.29 -1.82 11.19
N LEU A 17 1.78 -0.61 10.94
CA LEU A 17 2.00 0.52 11.83
C LEU A 17 1.38 0.30 13.21
N ALA A 18 0.18 -0.30 13.26
CA ALA A 18 -0.46 -0.64 14.53
C ALA A 18 0.40 -1.60 15.36
N GLU A 19 0.90 -2.68 14.76
CA GLU A 19 1.81 -3.63 15.42
C GLU A 19 3.07 -2.91 15.92
N PHE A 20 3.71 -2.14 15.05
CA PHE A 20 4.93 -1.41 15.37
C PHE A 20 4.75 -0.41 16.52
N LEU A 21 3.64 0.32 16.56
CA LEU A 21 3.34 1.26 17.62
C LEU A 21 2.97 0.56 18.95
N LEU A 22 2.24 -0.57 18.89
CA LEU A 22 1.96 -1.39 20.07
C LEU A 22 3.24 -1.92 20.71
N GLU A 23 4.20 -2.41 19.91
CA GLU A 23 5.53 -2.85 20.37
C GLU A 23 6.31 -1.71 21.06
N LYS A 24 6.10 -0.46 20.62
CA LYS A 24 6.68 0.74 21.23
C LYS A 24 5.92 1.24 22.47
N GLY A 25 4.86 0.56 22.88
CA GLY A 25 4.09 0.90 24.06
C GLY A 25 3.09 2.05 23.87
N TYR A 26 2.62 2.28 22.65
CA TYR A 26 1.52 3.22 22.38
C TYR A 26 0.16 2.63 22.73
N GLU A 27 -0.79 3.51 23.03
CA GLU A 27 -2.22 3.24 22.91
C GLU A 27 -2.63 3.57 21.46
N VAL A 28 -3.05 2.56 20.70
CA VAL A 28 -3.34 2.67 19.27
C VAL A 28 -4.83 2.68 19.04
N HIS A 29 -5.33 3.74 18.41
CA HIS A 29 -6.70 3.89 17.97
C HIS A 29 -6.76 3.81 16.45
N GLY A 30 -7.64 2.99 15.90
CA GLY A 30 -7.82 2.85 14.47
C GLY A 30 -9.21 3.25 13.99
N ILE A 31 -9.29 3.98 12.88
CA ILE A 31 -10.56 4.27 12.20
C ILE A 31 -10.81 3.19 11.15
N LYS A 32 -11.94 2.50 11.26
CA LYS A 32 -12.45 1.56 10.26
C LYS A 32 -13.80 2.01 9.72
N ARG A 33 -14.02 1.82 8.42
CA ARG A 33 -15.33 2.09 7.80
C ARG A 33 -16.34 1.03 8.19
N ARG A 34 -17.61 1.42 8.28
CA ARG A 34 -18.69 0.47 8.42
C ARG A 34 -18.90 -0.26 7.10
N ALA A 35 -18.82 -1.57 7.13
CA ALA A 35 -19.16 -2.46 6.02
C ALA A 35 -20.10 -3.55 6.51
N SER A 36 -20.90 -4.14 5.61
CA SER A 36 -21.75 -5.27 5.92
C SER A 36 -20.97 -6.59 6.06
N SER A 37 -19.80 -6.68 5.41
CA SER A 37 -18.86 -7.78 5.55
C SER A 37 -17.70 -7.42 6.50
N PHE A 38 -17.03 -8.44 7.03
CA PHE A 38 -15.82 -8.24 7.83
C PHE A 38 -14.70 -7.67 6.95
N ASN A 39 -14.02 -6.62 7.43
CA ASN A 39 -12.92 -5.94 6.74
C ASN A 39 -11.71 -5.71 7.65
N THR A 40 -11.61 -6.46 8.76
CA THR A 40 -10.58 -6.29 9.80
C THR A 40 -9.50 -7.37 9.78
N GLN A 41 -9.52 -8.29 8.83
CA GLN A 41 -8.66 -9.49 8.77
C GLN A 41 -7.17 -9.19 9.03
N ARG A 42 -6.65 -8.03 8.56
CA ARG A 42 -5.24 -7.65 8.76
C ARG A 42 -4.89 -7.23 10.19
N VAL A 43 -5.91 -6.99 11.03
CA VAL A 43 -5.75 -6.55 12.44
C VAL A 43 -6.46 -7.46 13.44
N ASP A 44 -7.12 -8.54 12.99
CA ASP A 44 -7.84 -9.45 13.88
C ASP A 44 -6.92 -10.12 14.91
N HIS A 45 -5.67 -10.40 14.56
CA HIS A 45 -4.68 -11.02 15.45
C HIS A 45 -4.20 -10.10 16.59
N ILE A 46 -4.38 -8.79 16.47
CA ILE A 46 -4.08 -7.80 17.54
C ILE A 46 -5.34 -7.24 18.19
N TYR A 47 -6.54 -7.72 17.77
CA TYR A 47 -7.81 -7.29 18.32
C TYR A 47 -7.90 -7.64 19.81
N GLN A 48 -8.42 -6.70 20.58
CA GLN A 48 -8.67 -6.87 22.02
C GLN A 48 -10.15 -6.76 22.29
N ASP A 49 -10.69 -7.74 23.04
CA ASP A 49 -12.09 -7.74 23.44
C ASP A 49 -12.40 -6.50 24.32
N PRO A 50 -13.49 -5.75 24.07
CA PRO A 50 -13.89 -4.60 24.87
C PRO A 50 -14.05 -4.86 26.38
N HIS A 51 -14.19 -6.11 26.79
CA HIS A 51 -14.30 -6.49 28.20
C HIS A 51 -12.92 -6.62 28.89
N VAL A 52 -11.83 -6.62 28.13
CA VAL A 52 -10.46 -6.65 28.68
C VAL A 52 -10.13 -5.28 29.29
N LYS A 53 -9.65 -5.28 30.53
CA LYS A 53 -9.17 -4.05 31.17
C LYS A 53 -7.84 -3.60 30.59
N ASN A 54 -7.65 -2.28 30.47
CA ASN A 54 -6.41 -1.66 29.96
C ASN A 54 -6.09 -2.04 28.51
N GLN A 55 -7.08 -1.94 27.63
CA GLN A 55 -6.87 -2.07 26.19
C GLN A 55 -5.89 -1.00 25.72
N ASN A 56 -4.95 -1.41 24.84
CA ASN A 56 -4.05 -0.52 24.13
C ASN A 56 -4.27 -0.52 22.60
N PHE A 57 -5.29 -1.28 22.13
CA PHE A 57 -5.74 -1.28 20.73
C PHE A 57 -7.26 -1.16 20.66
N VAL A 58 -7.74 -0.06 20.08
CA VAL A 58 -9.17 0.28 20.01
C VAL A 58 -9.57 0.66 18.59
N LEU A 59 -10.66 0.08 18.09
CA LEU A 59 -11.21 0.37 16.77
C LEU A 59 -12.47 1.24 16.87
N HIS A 60 -12.50 2.33 16.09
CA HIS A 60 -13.62 3.26 15.99
C HIS A 60 -14.26 3.19 14.61
N TYR A 61 -15.60 3.29 14.56
CA TYR A 61 -16.30 3.49 13.30
C TYR A 61 -16.23 4.96 12.89
N GLY A 62 -15.71 5.22 11.69
CA GLY A 62 -15.62 6.55 11.10
C GLY A 62 -15.32 6.45 9.60
N ASP A 63 -15.47 7.55 8.90
CA ASP A 63 -15.20 7.69 7.48
C ASP A 63 -14.54 9.04 7.20
N LEU A 64 -13.58 9.09 6.28
CA LEU A 64 -12.93 10.35 5.88
C LEU A 64 -13.90 11.31 5.17
N THR A 65 -15.05 10.82 4.72
CA THR A 65 -16.12 11.63 4.15
C THR A 65 -17.07 12.24 5.20
N ASP A 66 -16.92 11.87 6.49
CA ASP A 66 -17.79 12.30 7.59
C ASP A 66 -17.04 13.11 8.65
N SER A 67 -17.13 14.45 8.53
CA SER A 67 -16.48 15.39 9.46
C SER A 67 -16.95 15.20 10.90
N SER A 68 -18.21 14.84 11.12
CA SER A 68 -18.78 14.72 12.47
C SER A 68 -18.19 13.52 13.22
N SER A 69 -18.07 12.40 12.56
CA SER A 69 -17.43 11.20 13.16
C SER A 69 -15.95 11.44 13.45
N LEU A 70 -15.22 12.08 12.53
CA LEU A 70 -13.80 12.39 12.72
C LEU A 70 -13.58 13.36 13.89
N THR A 71 -14.39 14.43 13.98
CA THR A 71 -14.30 15.40 15.08
C THR A 71 -14.58 14.74 16.43
N ARG A 72 -15.63 13.92 16.52
CA ARG A 72 -15.97 13.18 17.74
C ARG A 72 -14.83 12.25 18.17
N ILE A 73 -14.27 11.46 17.25
CA ILE A 73 -13.18 10.53 17.54
C ILE A 73 -11.94 11.29 18.04
N LEU A 74 -11.54 12.37 17.37
CA LEU A 74 -10.40 13.20 17.78
C LEU A 74 -10.64 13.84 19.15
N GLN A 75 -11.88 14.30 19.43
CA GLN A 75 -12.25 14.88 20.73
C GLN A 75 -12.17 13.85 21.87
N GLU A 76 -12.62 12.62 21.64
CA GLU A 76 -12.61 11.53 22.62
C GLU A 76 -11.17 11.06 22.93
N ILE A 77 -10.34 10.90 21.91
CA ILE A 77 -8.99 10.33 22.03
C ILE A 77 -7.98 11.41 22.43
N GLN A 78 -8.05 12.58 21.82
CA GLN A 78 -7.03 13.64 21.90
C GLN A 78 -5.62 13.11 21.62
N PRO A 79 -5.36 12.56 20.42
CA PRO A 79 -4.14 11.83 20.11
C PRO A 79 -2.90 12.73 20.13
N ASP A 80 -1.76 12.14 20.46
CA ASP A 80 -0.45 12.79 20.35
C ASP A 80 0.05 12.73 18.89
N GLU A 81 -0.33 11.68 18.17
CA GLU A 81 0.06 11.44 16.78
C GLU A 81 -1.14 10.97 15.94
N VAL A 82 -1.29 11.53 14.74
CA VAL A 82 -2.29 11.10 13.74
C VAL A 82 -1.57 10.67 12.48
N TYR A 83 -1.83 9.44 12.06
CA TYR A 83 -1.33 8.86 10.82
C TYR A 83 -2.49 8.74 9.83
N ASN A 84 -2.54 9.64 8.84
CA ASN A 84 -3.57 9.62 7.82
C ASN A 84 -3.15 8.72 6.65
N LEU A 85 -3.49 7.43 6.74
CA LEU A 85 -3.20 6.39 5.75
C LEU A 85 -4.43 5.99 4.94
N GLY A 86 -5.63 6.37 5.40
CA GLY A 86 -6.89 6.05 4.71
C GLY A 86 -6.99 6.77 3.37
N ALA A 87 -7.34 6.01 2.33
CA ALA A 87 -7.51 6.54 0.98
C ALA A 87 -8.35 5.59 0.10
N GLN A 88 -8.91 6.14 -1.00
CA GLN A 88 -9.20 5.36 -2.19
C GLN A 88 -7.89 5.26 -2.99
N SER A 89 -7.12 4.19 -2.80
CA SER A 89 -5.73 4.10 -3.26
C SER A 89 -5.54 3.38 -4.60
N HIS A 90 -6.62 2.90 -5.23
CA HIS A 90 -6.54 2.21 -6.50
C HIS A 90 -6.60 3.20 -7.66
N VAL A 91 -5.46 3.40 -8.34
CA VAL A 91 -5.31 4.43 -9.39
C VAL A 91 -6.32 4.25 -10.54
N ALA A 92 -6.50 3.01 -11.04
CA ALA A 92 -7.45 2.76 -12.12
C ALA A 92 -8.90 3.11 -11.71
N VAL A 93 -9.33 2.71 -10.52
CA VAL A 93 -10.66 3.03 -9.97
C VAL A 93 -10.90 4.53 -9.84
N SER A 94 -9.84 5.34 -9.66
CA SER A 94 -9.99 6.79 -9.59
C SER A 94 -10.51 7.43 -10.88
N PHE A 95 -10.30 6.79 -12.03
CA PHE A 95 -10.88 7.24 -13.30
C PHE A 95 -12.38 6.95 -13.41
N GLU A 96 -12.86 5.90 -12.72
CA GLU A 96 -14.27 5.53 -12.69
C GLU A 96 -15.04 6.26 -11.59
N ALA A 97 -14.38 6.55 -10.45
CA ALA A 97 -14.96 7.20 -9.28
C ALA A 97 -14.16 8.44 -8.83
N PRO A 98 -13.99 9.47 -9.71
CA PRO A 98 -13.12 10.62 -9.41
C PRO A 98 -13.62 11.49 -8.26
N GLU A 99 -14.93 11.71 -8.14
CA GLU A 99 -15.53 12.51 -7.05
C GLU A 99 -15.33 11.83 -5.69
N TYR A 100 -15.60 10.54 -5.60
CA TYR A 100 -15.37 9.79 -4.37
C TYR A 100 -13.90 9.80 -3.97
N THR A 101 -13.00 9.62 -4.95
CA THR A 101 -11.55 9.69 -4.72
C THR A 101 -11.14 11.07 -4.18
N ALA A 102 -11.65 12.15 -4.76
CA ALA A 102 -11.38 13.51 -4.29
C ALA A 102 -11.94 13.75 -2.88
N ASP A 103 -13.17 13.30 -2.61
CA ASP A 103 -13.81 13.48 -1.31
C ASP A 103 -13.08 12.73 -0.18
N VAL A 104 -12.65 11.51 -0.43
CA VAL A 104 -11.89 10.71 0.55
C VAL A 104 -10.46 11.24 0.71
N ASP A 105 -9.72 11.37 -0.38
CA ASP A 105 -8.26 11.55 -0.34
C ASP A 105 -7.87 13.02 -0.12
N ALA A 106 -8.56 13.95 -0.78
CA ALA A 106 -8.31 15.38 -0.66
C ALA A 106 -9.07 15.98 0.52
N MET A 107 -10.40 15.92 0.46
CA MET A 107 -11.26 16.54 1.48
C MET A 107 -11.16 15.83 2.83
N GLY A 108 -10.96 14.51 2.85
CA GLY A 108 -10.73 13.76 4.08
C GLY A 108 -9.51 14.25 4.86
N THR A 109 -8.42 14.57 4.17
CA THR A 109 -7.22 15.19 4.78
C THR A 109 -7.55 16.55 5.37
N LEU A 110 -8.25 17.41 4.64
CA LEU A 110 -8.69 18.71 5.15
C LEU A 110 -9.58 18.56 6.39
N ARG A 111 -10.55 17.63 6.38
CA ARG A 111 -11.44 17.38 7.53
C ARG A 111 -10.67 17.02 8.81
N LEU A 112 -9.64 16.20 8.70
CA LEU A 112 -8.79 15.83 9.84
C LEU A 112 -8.00 17.04 10.36
N LEU A 113 -7.35 17.80 9.48
CA LEU A 113 -6.59 18.99 9.86
C LEU A 113 -7.48 20.06 10.51
N GLU A 114 -8.66 20.32 9.94
CA GLU A 114 -9.65 21.23 10.52
C GLU A 114 -10.17 20.74 11.87
N ALA A 115 -10.46 19.45 12.02
CA ALA A 115 -10.90 18.90 13.29
C ALA A 115 -9.81 19.05 14.38
N ILE A 116 -8.54 18.81 14.06
CA ILE A 116 -7.40 19.03 14.98
C ILE A 116 -7.36 20.52 15.40
N ARG A 117 -7.47 21.43 14.43
CA ARG A 117 -7.43 22.87 14.66
C ARG A 117 -8.63 23.35 15.50
N LEU A 118 -9.86 22.95 15.13
CA LEU A 118 -11.08 23.36 15.83
C LEU A 118 -11.16 22.85 17.27
N LEU A 119 -10.50 21.72 17.55
CA LEU A 119 -10.39 21.15 18.91
C LEU A 119 -9.26 21.76 19.75
N GLY A 120 -8.48 22.69 19.20
CA GLY A 120 -7.33 23.30 19.89
C GLY A 120 -6.17 22.33 20.10
N LEU A 121 -6.02 21.32 19.22
CA LEU A 121 -5.00 20.29 19.31
C LEU A 121 -3.75 20.57 18.44
N GLU A 122 -3.70 21.70 17.74
CA GLU A 122 -2.65 22.04 16.78
C GLU A 122 -1.24 22.10 17.36
N LYS A 123 -1.11 22.36 18.64
CA LYS A 123 0.19 22.36 19.35
C LYS A 123 0.54 21.04 20.03
N LYS A 124 -0.43 20.14 20.15
CA LYS A 124 -0.26 18.83 20.79
C LYS A 124 -0.07 17.73 19.75
N THR A 125 -0.95 17.67 18.75
CA THR A 125 -1.07 16.56 17.82
C THR A 125 -0.11 16.72 16.64
N ARG A 126 0.75 15.74 16.43
CA ARG A 126 1.60 15.62 15.24
C ARG A 126 0.87 14.84 14.17
N PHE A 127 0.86 15.37 12.95
CA PHE A 127 0.09 14.85 11.83
C PHE A 127 1.01 14.36 10.70
N TYR A 128 0.86 13.09 10.35
CA TYR A 128 1.51 12.47 9.20
C TYR A 128 0.49 12.28 8.07
N GLN A 129 0.81 12.79 6.88
CA GLN A 129 0.06 12.56 5.65
C GLN A 129 0.77 11.53 4.78
N ALA A 130 0.10 10.42 4.47
CA ALA A 130 0.53 9.50 3.44
C ALA A 130 0.33 10.15 2.07
N SER A 131 1.41 10.64 1.49
CA SER A 131 1.48 11.14 0.13
C SER A 131 1.90 10.02 -0.82
N SER A 132 2.21 10.30 -2.08
CA SER A 132 2.42 9.27 -3.09
C SER A 132 3.44 9.69 -4.14
N SER A 133 4.24 8.76 -4.62
CA SER A 133 5.10 8.93 -5.81
C SER A 133 4.30 9.22 -7.09
N GLU A 134 2.99 8.88 -7.11
CA GLU A 134 2.09 9.22 -8.22
C GLU A 134 1.92 10.75 -8.41
N LEU A 135 2.30 11.58 -7.41
CA LEU A 135 2.38 13.03 -7.55
C LEU A 135 3.36 13.45 -8.65
N PHE A 136 4.45 12.71 -8.82
CA PHE A 136 5.44 13.00 -9.87
C PHE A 136 4.90 12.72 -11.26
N GLY A 137 4.07 11.71 -11.44
CA GLY A 137 3.28 11.42 -12.64
C GLY A 137 4.09 11.42 -13.93
N LEU A 138 3.95 12.47 -14.76
CA LEU A 138 4.84 12.71 -15.90
C LEU A 138 6.15 13.26 -15.37
N VAL A 139 7.07 12.36 -15.07
CA VAL A 139 8.33 12.60 -14.35
C VAL A 139 9.17 13.71 -15.00
N GLN A 140 9.55 14.73 -14.22
CA GLN A 140 10.32 15.87 -14.70
C GLN A 140 11.84 15.73 -14.48
N GLU A 141 12.24 14.85 -13.57
CA GLU A 141 13.63 14.44 -13.33
C GLU A 141 13.72 13.04 -12.75
N THR A 142 14.86 12.37 -12.90
CA THR A 142 15.11 11.02 -12.38
C THR A 142 16.50 10.97 -11.74
N PRO A 143 16.65 10.49 -10.48
CA PRO A 143 15.57 10.07 -9.56
C PRO A 143 14.75 11.24 -9.03
N GLN A 144 13.54 10.96 -8.52
CA GLN A 144 12.64 11.96 -7.93
C GLN A 144 13.01 12.19 -6.47
N LYS A 145 13.08 13.46 -6.09
CA LYS A 145 13.36 13.93 -4.72
C LYS A 145 12.31 14.95 -4.26
N GLU A 146 12.41 15.43 -3.03
CA GLU A 146 11.42 16.33 -2.42
C GLU A 146 11.22 17.65 -3.18
N THR A 147 12.22 18.07 -3.97
CA THR A 147 12.17 19.29 -4.79
C THR A 147 11.77 19.07 -6.24
N THR A 148 11.58 17.82 -6.66
CA THR A 148 11.14 17.48 -8.01
C THR A 148 9.73 18.01 -8.26
N PRO A 149 9.47 18.76 -9.37
CA PRO A 149 8.13 19.24 -9.67
C PRO A 149 7.12 18.11 -9.85
N PHE A 150 5.94 18.30 -9.29
CA PHE A 150 4.83 17.36 -9.45
C PHE A 150 4.09 17.58 -10.77
N HIS A 151 3.69 16.47 -11.41
CA HIS A 151 2.88 16.47 -12.63
C HIS A 151 1.90 15.28 -12.62
N PRO A 152 0.83 15.31 -11.79
CA PRO A 152 -0.05 14.17 -11.58
C PRO A 152 -0.74 13.72 -12.86
N ARG A 153 -0.97 12.40 -13.00
CA ARG A 153 -1.52 11.77 -14.21
C ARG A 153 -2.80 10.96 -13.95
N SER A 154 -3.43 11.13 -12.79
CA SER A 154 -4.68 10.46 -12.44
C SER A 154 -5.50 11.29 -11.46
N PRO A 155 -6.84 11.10 -11.38
CA PRO A 155 -7.66 11.73 -10.34
C PRO A 155 -7.16 11.42 -8.92
N TYR A 156 -6.67 10.20 -8.68
CA TYR A 156 -6.01 9.82 -7.43
C TYR A 156 -4.80 10.73 -7.12
N ALA A 157 -3.89 10.87 -8.09
CA ALA A 157 -2.70 11.70 -7.90
C ALA A 157 -3.05 13.17 -7.66
N VAL A 158 -4.05 13.71 -8.36
CA VAL A 158 -4.55 15.08 -8.14
C VAL A 158 -5.13 15.27 -6.74
N ALA A 159 -5.92 14.29 -6.25
CA ALA A 159 -6.45 14.32 -4.90
C ALA A 159 -5.35 14.26 -3.83
N LYS A 160 -4.35 13.40 -4.03
CA LYS A 160 -3.17 13.31 -3.16
C LYS A 160 -2.30 14.57 -3.22
N LEU A 161 -2.24 15.25 -4.37
CA LEU A 161 -1.55 16.52 -4.49
C LEU A 161 -2.23 17.63 -3.67
N TYR A 162 -3.55 17.69 -3.67
CA TYR A 162 -4.28 18.58 -2.77
C TYR A 162 -3.95 18.25 -1.31
N ALA A 163 -4.01 16.96 -0.92
CA ALA A 163 -3.70 16.52 0.44
C ALA A 163 -2.27 16.90 0.87
N TYR A 164 -1.30 16.78 -0.03
CA TYR A 164 0.08 17.21 0.19
C TYR A 164 0.15 18.71 0.51
N TRP A 165 -0.41 19.54 -0.37
CA TRP A 165 -0.31 20.99 -0.23
C TRP A 165 -1.15 21.54 0.92
N ILE A 166 -2.29 20.94 1.25
CA ILE A 166 -3.06 21.39 2.41
C ILE A 166 -2.34 21.07 3.72
N ALA A 167 -1.62 19.96 3.81
CA ALA A 167 -0.78 19.64 4.97
C ALA A 167 0.37 20.66 5.12
N VAL A 168 1.06 21.00 4.02
CA VAL A 168 2.07 22.07 4.01
C VAL A 168 1.46 23.40 4.43
N ASN A 169 0.31 23.77 3.88
CA ASN A 169 -0.37 25.04 4.21
C ASN A 169 -0.73 25.14 5.69
N TYR A 170 -1.24 24.06 6.30
CA TYR A 170 -1.59 24.07 7.73
C TYR A 170 -0.34 24.11 8.63
N ARG A 171 0.76 23.52 8.19
CA ARG A 171 2.06 23.66 8.84
C ARG A 171 2.50 25.13 8.87
N GLU A 172 2.46 25.80 7.73
CA GLU A 172 2.93 27.18 7.56
C GLU A 172 1.99 28.21 8.17
N ALA A 173 0.68 28.06 7.95
CA ALA A 173 -0.31 29.04 8.38
C ALA A 173 -0.65 28.96 9.87
N TYR A 174 -0.71 27.76 10.44
CA TYR A 174 -1.16 27.54 11.81
C TYR A 174 -0.06 27.00 12.75
N GLY A 175 1.14 26.75 12.23
CA GLY A 175 2.25 26.18 12.99
C GLY A 175 1.92 24.79 13.53
N MET A 176 1.13 24.02 12.78
CA MET A 176 0.87 22.61 13.10
C MET A 176 2.09 21.76 12.76
N TYR A 177 2.36 20.75 13.58
CA TYR A 177 3.30 19.72 13.16
C TYR A 177 2.61 18.82 12.14
N ALA A 178 2.76 19.14 10.85
CA ALA A 178 2.20 18.37 9.76
C ALA A 178 3.28 18.09 8.71
N CYS A 179 3.47 16.81 8.35
CA CYS A 179 4.47 16.39 7.38
C CYS A 179 3.92 15.37 6.39
N ASN A 180 4.53 15.33 5.20
CA ASN A 180 4.18 14.41 4.13
C ASN A 180 5.29 13.38 3.91
N GLY A 181 4.94 12.09 3.95
CA GLY A 181 5.78 11.04 3.39
C GLY A 181 5.41 10.81 1.93
N ILE A 182 6.33 11.11 1.00
CA ILE A 182 6.13 10.85 -0.43
C ILE A 182 6.49 9.39 -0.67
N LEU A 183 5.48 8.53 -0.52
CA LEU A 183 5.65 7.08 -0.53
C LEU A 183 5.79 6.57 -1.97
N PHE A 184 6.91 5.93 -2.26
CA PHE A 184 7.04 5.08 -3.42
C PHE A 184 6.31 3.75 -3.19
N ASN A 185 6.19 2.92 -4.22
CA ASN A 185 5.45 1.68 -4.10
C ASN A 185 6.02 0.80 -2.99
N HIS A 186 5.17 0.28 -2.13
CA HIS A 186 5.59 -0.59 -1.03
C HIS A 186 4.57 -1.70 -0.83
N GLU A 187 5.09 -2.87 -0.66
CA GLU A 187 4.38 -4.12 -0.83
C GLU A 187 4.60 -5.04 0.37
N SER A 188 3.80 -6.07 0.46
CA SER A 188 3.92 -7.13 1.47
C SER A 188 2.88 -8.21 1.22
N PRO A 189 2.88 -9.32 1.97
CA PRO A 189 1.77 -10.29 1.96
C PRO A 189 0.40 -9.69 2.32
N ARG A 190 0.37 -8.49 2.92
CA ARG A 190 -0.87 -7.77 3.26
C ARG A 190 -1.31 -6.76 2.21
N ARG A 191 -0.62 -6.66 1.08
CA ARG A 191 -1.02 -5.78 -0.03
C ARG A 191 -2.42 -6.13 -0.51
N GLY A 192 -3.19 -5.14 -0.96
CA GLY A 192 -4.49 -5.38 -1.61
C GLY A 192 -4.34 -6.29 -2.82
N GLU A 193 -5.25 -7.23 -2.99
CA GLU A 193 -5.13 -8.33 -3.96
C GLU A 193 -5.16 -7.89 -5.42
N THR A 194 -5.74 -6.71 -5.69
CA THR A 194 -5.86 -6.11 -7.04
C THR A 194 -4.65 -5.28 -7.46
N PHE A 195 -3.69 -5.01 -6.54
CA PHE A 195 -2.45 -4.32 -6.89
C PHE A 195 -1.47 -5.25 -7.62
N VAL A 196 -0.70 -4.67 -8.55
CA VAL A 196 0.10 -5.41 -9.53
C VAL A 196 0.99 -6.50 -8.92
N THR A 197 1.71 -6.21 -7.86
CA THR A 197 2.60 -7.17 -7.19
C THR A 197 1.83 -8.33 -6.58
N ARG A 198 0.74 -8.04 -5.85
CA ARG A 198 -0.09 -9.06 -5.23
C ARG A 198 -0.90 -9.85 -6.26
N LYS A 199 -1.36 -9.19 -7.33
CA LYS A 199 -1.96 -9.85 -8.49
C LYS A 199 -1.01 -10.89 -9.08
N ILE A 200 0.28 -10.57 -9.21
CA ILE A 200 1.31 -11.48 -9.74
C ILE A 200 1.52 -12.67 -8.79
N THR A 201 1.84 -12.40 -7.51
CA THR A 201 2.19 -13.48 -6.56
C THR A 201 1.03 -14.42 -6.32
N ARG A 202 -0.18 -13.88 -6.12
CA ARG A 202 -1.40 -14.66 -5.94
C ARG A 202 -1.79 -15.42 -7.20
N GLY A 203 -1.78 -14.75 -8.36
CA GLY A 203 -2.14 -15.36 -9.64
C GLY A 203 -1.22 -16.53 -9.98
N LEU A 204 0.10 -16.36 -9.90
CA LEU A 204 1.06 -17.44 -10.16
C LEU A 204 0.93 -18.59 -9.14
N ALA A 205 0.68 -18.30 -7.86
CA ALA A 205 0.44 -19.32 -6.85
C ALA A 205 -0.86 -20.12 -7.15
N ASN A 206 -1.92 -19.47 -7.56
CA ASN A 206 -3.17 -20.13 -7.94
C ASN A 206 -3.00 -20.98 -9.21
N ILE A 207 -2.30 -20.47 -10.22
CA ILE A 207 -1.99 -21.19 -11.46
C ILE A 207 -1.15 -22.43 -11.13
N ALA A 208 -0.15 -22.31 -10.27
CA ALA A 208 0.69 -23.44 -9.80
C ALA A 208 -0.12 -24.58 -9.17
N GLN A 209 -1.26 -24.27 -8.55
CA GLN A 209 -2.15 -25.24 -7.89
C GLN A 209 -3.38 -25.61 -8.74
N GLY A 210 -3.50 -25.15 -10.00
CA GLY A 210 -4.64 -25.44 -10.89
C GLY A 210 -5.95 -24.77 -10.47
N LEU A 211 -5.86 -23.64 -9.80
CA LEU A 211 -7.01 -22.83 -9.42
C LEU A 211 -7.35 -21.76 -10.48
N GLU A 212 -6.36 -21.32 -11.23
CA GLU A 212 -6.43 -20.39 -12.34
C GLU A 212 -5.58 -20.93 -13.51
N ASP A 213 -5.87 -20.50 -14.73
CA ASP A 213 -5.18 -21.00 -15.92
C ASP A 213 -4.07 -20.05 -16.42
N CYS A 214 -4.26 -18.73 -16.29
CA CYS A 214 -3.36 -17.73 -16.84
C CYS A 214 -3.46 -16.40 -16.09
N LEU A 215 -2.33 -15.73 -15.94
CA LEU A 215 -2.23 -14.38 -15.42
C LEU A 215 -2.29 -13.38 -16.58
N TYR A 216 -3.23 -12.43 -16.55
CA TYR A 216 -3.34 -11.37 -17.53
C TYR A 216 -2.77 -10.06 -17.02
N MET A 217 -1.84 -9.46 -17.76
CA MET A 217 -1.09 -8.27 -17.39
C MET A 217 -1.26 -7.14 -18.39
N GLY A 218 -1.06 -5.91 -17.94
CA GLY A 218 -0.90 -4.75 -18.82
C GLY A 218 0.56 -4.56 -19.24
N ASN A 219 1.09 -3.33 -19.04
CA ASN A 219 2.47 -2.98 -19.40
C ASN A 219 3.48 -3.67 -18.45
N MET A 220 4.13 -4.72 -18.92
CA MET A 220 5.17 -5.44 -18.17
C MET A 220 6.54 -4.71 -18.14
N ASN A 221 6.71 -3.66 -18.95
CA ASN A 221 7.97 -2.89 -18.98
C ASN A 221 7.98 -1.70 -18.04
N ALA A 222 6.84 -1.36 -17.42
CA ALA A 222 6.77 -0.28 -16.46
C ALA A 222 7.75 -0.51 -15.30
N LEU A 223 8.50 0.56 -14.94
CA LEU A 223 9.53 0.53 -13.91
C LEU A 223 9.00 1.12 -12.61
N ARG A 224 9.22 0.43 -11.50
CA ARG A 224 8.78 0.87 -10.16
C ARG A 224 9.88 0.64 -9.13
N ASP A 225 9.98 1.57 -8.21
CA ASP A 225 10.74 1.44 -6.98
C ASP A 225 9.81 0.78 -5.95
N TRP A 226 10.10 -0.47 -5.60
CA TRP A 226 9.31 -1.26 -4.64
C TRP A 226 10.08 -1.52 -3.36
N GLY A 227 9.54 -1.07 -2.24
CA GLY A 227 10.04 -1.38 -0.90
C GLY A 227 9.07 -2.25 -0.09
N HIS A 228 9.49 -2.67 1.09
CA HIS A 228 8.65 -3.42 2.01
C HIS A 228 7.88 -2.49 2.95
N ALA A 229 6.58 -2.75 3.16
CA ALA A 229 5.71 -1.92 4.00
C ALA A 229 6.23 -1.76 5.45
N LYS A 230 6.90 -2.76 6.02
CA LYS A 230 7.52 -2.66 7.36
C LYS A 230 8.57 -1.55 7.45
N ASP A 231 9.41 -1.40 6.43
CA ASP A 231 10.40 -0.33 6.37
C ASP A 231 9.73 1.05 6.27
N TYR A 232 8.65 1.13 5.49
CA TYR A 232 7.92 2.37 5.26
C TYR A 232 7.18 2.85 6.50
N VAL A 233 6.51 1.98 7.26
CA VAL A 233 5.83 2.38 8.51
C VAL A 233 6.83 2.80 9.58
N ARG A 234 8.03 2.22 9.60
CA ARG A 234 9.13 2.68 10.46
C ARG A 234 9.50 4.12 10.14
N MET A 235 9.63 4.47 8.87
CA MET A 235 9.91 5.84 8.44
C MET A 235 8.77 6.81 8.80
N GLN A 236 7.52 6.41 8.59
CA GLN A 236 6.35 7.20 8.98
C GLN A 236 6.40 7.61 10.46
N TRP A 237 6.74 6.66 11.33
CA TRP A 237 6.92 6.94 12.76
C TRP A 237 8.12 7.84 13.01
N MET A 238 9.27 7.59 12.39
CA MET A 238 10.49 8.41 12.58
C MET A 238 10.26 9.86 12.21
N MET A 239 9.47 10.15 11.18
CA MET A 239 9.12 11.51 10.77
C MET A 239 8.36 12.29 11.85
N LEU A 240 7.51 11.62 12.63
CA LEU A 240 6.78 12.25 13.75
C LEU A 240 7.59 12.35 15.05
N GLN A 241 8.82 11.85 15.11
CA GLN A 241 9.68 11.95 16.30
C GLN A 241 10.67 13.11 16.21
N GLN A 242 10.71 13.85 15.10
CA GLN A 242 11.64 14.97 14.90
C GLN A 242 11.17 16.25 15.61
N ASP A 243 12.09 17.19 15.85
CA ASP A 243 11.75 18.46 16.46
C ASP A 243 10.92 19.35 15.51
N GLU A 244 11.25 19.34 14.22
CA GLU A 244 10.58 20.12 13.19
C GLU A 244 9.94 19.22 12.13
N PRO A 245 8.75 19.60 11.61
CA PRO A 245 8.08 18.84 10.56
C PRO A 245 8.74 19.09 9.20
N GLU A 246 9.15 18.02 8.53
CA GLU A 246 9.67 18.05 7.16
C GLU A 246 9.03 16.97 6.31
N ASP A 247 8.99 17.21 4.98
CA ASP A 247 8.52 16.23 4.00
C ASP A 247 9.69 15.37 3.51
N PHE A 248 9.46 14.07 3.29
CA PHE A 248 10.49 13.12 2.87
C PHE A 248 10.01 12.21 1.76
N VAL A 249 10.88 11.95 0.78
CA VAL A 249 10.75 10.83 -0.14
C VAL A 249 11.06 9.54 0.63
N ILE A 250 10.17 8.57 0.53
CA ILE A 250 10.32 7.23 1.12
C ILE A 250 10.38 6.23 -0.03
N ALA A 251 11.59 5.76 -0.33
CA ALA A 251 11.90 4.94 -1.49
C ALA A 251 13.09 4.02 -1.21
N THR A 252 13.31 3.02 -2.07
CA THR A 252 14.50 2.17 -1.98
C THR A 252 15.70 2.73 -2.75
N GLY A 253 15.47 3.59 -3.74
CA GLY A 253 16.49 4.08 -4.65
C GLY A 253 16.86 3.11 -5.77
N VAL A 254 16.10 2.02 -5.91
CA VAL A 254 16.29 1.03 -6.96
C VAL A 254 14.92 0.71 -7.60
N GLN A 255 14.89 0.62 -8.92
CA GLN A 255 13.66 0.28 -9.64
C GLN A 255 13.83 -1.00 -10.45
N TYR A 256 12.71 -1.69 -10.62
CA TYR A 256 12.62 -2.92 -11.40
C TYR A 256 11.38 -2.91 -12.29
N SER A 257 11.40 -3.71 -13.35
CA SER A 257 10.23 -3.87 -14.22
C SER A 257 9.20 -4.84 -13.63
N VAL A 258 7.95 -4.68 -14.03
CA VAL A 258 6.88 -5.66 -13.73
C VAL A 258 7.29 -7.05 -14.22
N ARG A 259 7.96 -7.14 -15.38
CA ARG A 259 8.50 -8.39 -15.93
C ARG A 259 9.46 -9.08 -14.96
N GLN A 260 10.45 -8.33 -14.41
CA GLN A 260 11.39 -8.87 -13.43
C GLN A 260 10.68 -9.39 -12.18
N PHE A 261 9.63 -8.69 -11.73
CA PHE A 261 8.85 -9.16 -10.58
C PHE A 261 8.09 -10.47 -10.87
N ILE A 262 7.57 -10.64 -12.10
CA ILE A 262 6.97 -11.91 -12.56
C ILE A 262 8.02 -13.02 -12.59
N GLU A 263 9.22 -12.77 -13.13
CA GLU A 263 10.33 -13.74 -13.17
C GLU A 263 10.74 -14.21 -11.77
N TRP A 264 10.90 -13.28 -10.83
CA TRP A 264 11.22 -13.62 -9.43
C TRP A 264 10.11 -14.42 -8.78
N SER A 265 8.86 -14.00 -8.94
CA SER A 265 7.72 -14.72 -8.38
C SER A 265 7.61 -16.15 -8.92
N ALA A 266 7.84 -16.33 -10.21
CA ALA A 266 7.85 -17.67 -10.82
C ALA A 266 9.03 -18.51 -10.31
N LYS A 267 10.21 -17.91 -10.16
CA LYS A 267 11.41 -18.57 -9.65
C LYS A 267 11.22 -19.08 -8.22
N GLU A 268 10.56 -18.31 -7.35
CA GLU A 268 10.23 -18.75 -5.98
C GLU A 268 9.29 -19.98 -5.96
N LEU A 269 8.49 -20.14 -7.01
CA LEU A 269 7.67 -21.37 -7.19
C LEU A 269 8.45 -22.53 -7.82
N GLY A 270 9.71 -22.32 -8.23
CA GLY A 270 10.53 -23.31 -8.94
C GLY A 270 10.28 -23.30 -10.46
N VAL A 271 9.78 -22.20 -11.02
CA VAL A 271 9.48 -22.09 -12.46
C VAL A 271 10.42 -21.09 -13.12
N THR A 272 11.08 -21.52 -14.19
CA THR A 272 11.82 -20.64 -15.11
C THR A 272 10.91 -20.25 -16.27
N LEU A 273 10.79 -18.97 -16.55
CA LEU A 273 10.00 -18.43 -17.65
C LEU A 273 10.85 -17.99 -18.82
N ARG A 274 10.30 -18.14 -20.03
CA ARG A 274 10.79 -17.52 -21.25
C ARG A 274 9.67 -16.66 -21.84
N PHE A 275 9.99 -15.40 -22.14
CA PHE A 275 9.06 -14.48 -22.81
C PHE A 275 9.18 -14.60 -24.31
N GLU A 276 8.04 -14.68 -25.00
CA GLU A 276 7.90 -14.79 -26.45
C GLU A 276 6.91 -13.75 -26.98
N GLY A 277 7.09 -13.28 -28.18
CA GLY A 277 6.26 -12.23 -28.78
C GLY A 277 6.65 -10.82 -28.34
N GLN A 278 5.83 -9.84 -28.68
CA GLN A 278 6.03 -8.42 -28.35
C GLN A 278 4.68 -7.70 -28.18
N GLY A 279 4.65 -6.68 -27.32
CA GLY A 279 3.48 -5.86 -27.11
C GLY A 279 2.29 -6.69 -26.59
N ILE A 280 1.15 -6.60 -27.28
CA ILE A 280 -0.08 -7.30 -26.88
C ILE A 280 -0.03 -8.82 -27.16
N ASP A 281 0.87 -9.27 -28.01
CA ASP A 281 1.05 -10.69 -28.34
C ASP A 281 2.12 -11.37 -27.47
N GLU A 282 2.65 -10.64 -26.51
CA GLU A 282 3.68 -11.16 -25.61
C GLU A 282 3.08 -12.15 -24.60
N VAL A 283 3.79 -13.28 -24.40
CA VAL A 283 3.42 -14.35 -23.48
C VAL A 283 4.64 -14.80 -22.67
N ALA A 284 4.40 -15.33 -21.47
CA ALA A 284 5.43 -16.06 -20.74
C ALA A 284 5.12 -17.57 -20.76
N VAL A 285 6.10 -18.33 -21.19
CA VAL A 285 6.06 -19.77 -21.37
C VAL A 285 6.97 -20.43 -20.35
N ILE A 286 6.55 -21.54 -19.76
CA ILE A 286 7.38 -22.33 -18.83
C ILE A 286 8.51 -23.00 -19.62
N GLU A 287 9.74 -22.60 -19.30
CA GLU A 287 10.95 -23.20 -19.88
C GLU A 287 11.45 -24.40 -19.07
N ALA A 288 11.42 -24.29 -17.74
CA ALA A 288 11.82 -25.36 -16.82
C ALA A 288 11.01 -25.30 -15.52
N ILE A 289 10.91 -26.46 -14.86
CA ILE A 289 10.31 -26.62 -13.53
C ILE A 289 11.30 -27.36 -12.65
N GLU A 290 11.49 -26.84 -11.44
CA GLU A 290 12.30 -27.44 -10.37
C GLU A 290 11.44 -27.58 -9.11
N GLY A 291 11.54 -28.76 -8.45
CA GLY A 291 10.76 -29.05 -7.24
C GLY A 291 9.30 -29.46 -7.52
N ASP A 292 8.47 -29.40 -6.49
CA ASP A 292 7.11 -29.96 -6.47
C ASP A 292 6.01 -28.93 -6.13
N ASN A 293 6.34 -27.64 -6.10
CA ASN A 293 5.41 -26.59 -5.75
C ASN A 293 4.35 -26.29 -6.82
N VAL A 294 4.49 -26.83 -8.01
CA VAL A 294 3.64 -26.52 -9.18
C VAL A 294 3.01 -27.76 -9.82
N PRO A 295 2.24 -28.56 -9.05
CA PRO A 295 1.74 -29.86 -9.51
C PRO A 295 0.79 -29.78 -10.71
N ALA A 296 0.22 -28.60 -10.99
CA ALA A 296 -0.71 -28.39 -12.10
C ALA A 296 -0.02 -28.01 -13.40
N LEU A 297 1.29 -27.72 -13.41
CA LEU A 297 2.02 -27.12 -14.52
C LEU A 297 2.98 -28.09 -15.18
N LYS A 298 3.26 -27.84 -16.47
CA LYS A 298 4.26 -28.55 -17.26
C LYS A 298 5.05 -27.59 -18.13
N ARG A 299 6.22 -28.04 -18.56
CA ARG A 299 7.04 -27.30 -19.54
C ARG A 299 6.25 -27.04 -20.81
N GLY A 300 6.32 -25.80 -21.30
CA GLY A 300 5.63 -25.33 -22.50
C GLY A 300 4.27 -24.71 -22.24
N ASP A 301 3.75 -24.76 -21.03
CA ASP A 301 2.51 -24.05 -20.69
C ASP A 301 2.71 -22.54 -20.75
N VAL A 302 1.71 -21.83 -21.28
CA VAL A 302 1.65 -20.37 -21.30
C VAL A 302 0.87 -19.90 -20.07
N ILE A 303 1.54 -19.24 -19.14
CA ILE A 303 0.94 -18.85 -17.86
C ILE A 303 0.81 -17.33 -17.65
N VAL A 304 1.39 -16.51 -18.53
CA VAL A 304 1.20 -15.06 -18.53
C VAL A 304 0.88 -14.58 -19.93
N ARG A 305 -0.07 -13.66 -20.04
CA ARG A 305 -0.46 -13.01 -21.31
C ARG A 305 -0.64 -11.52 -21.07
N VAL A 306 -0.42 -10.72 -22.11
CA VAL A 306 -0.79 -9.31 -22.12
C VAL A 306 -2.25 -9.16 -22.52
N ASP A 307 -3.00 -8.32 -21.80
CA ASP A 307 -4.38 -7.97 -22.14
C ASP A 307 -4.53 -6.43 -22.15
N PRO A 308 -4.95 -5.85 -23.30
CA PRO A 308 -5.11 -4.39 -23.43
C PRO A 308 -6.04 -3.72 -22.41
N ARG A 309 -6.98 -4.47 -21.82
CA ARG A 309 -7.92 -3.96 -20.79
C ARG A 309 -7.20 -3.47 -19.53
N TYR A 310 -5.98 -3.94 -19.27
CA TYR A 310 -5.19 -3.57 -18.10
C TYR A 310 -4.23 -2.39 -18.35
N PHE A 311 -4.27 -1.76 -19.54
CA PHE A 311 -3.53 -0.53 -19.79
C PHE A 311 -4.28 0.68 -19.20
N ARG A 312 -3.55 1.55 -18.54
CA ARG A 312 -4.13 2.78 -17.96
C ARG A 312 -4.35 3.83 -19.05
N PRO A 313 -5.39 4.69 -18.93
CA PRO A 313 -5.61 5.81 -19.86
C PRO A 313 -4.44 6.80 -19.92
N ALA A 314 -3.71 6.96 -18.82
CA ALA A 314 -2.47 7.73 -18.75
C ALA A 314 -1.45 6.93 -17.93
N GLU A 315 -0.48 6.34 -18.61
CA GLU A 315 0.54 5.50 -17.98
C GLU A 315 1.65 6.35 -17.34
N VAL A 316 2.19 5.83 -16.25
CA VAL A 316 3.41 6.30 -15.60
C VAL A 316 4.48 5.23 -15.86
N GLU A 317 5.43 5.54 -16.76
CA GLU A 317 6.40 4.56 -17.23
C GLU A 317 7.49 4.25 -16.21
N THR A 318 7.92 5.26 -15.45
CA THR A 318 9.04 5.13 -14.52
C THR A 318 8.79 5.91 -13.24
N LEU A 319 9.12 5.31 -12.10
CA LEU A 319 9.22 5.95 -10.80
C LEU A 319 10.48 5.42 -10.10
N LEU A 320 11.39 6.32 -9.76
CA LEU A 320 12.62 6.02 -9.02
C LEU A 320 12.84 7.12 -7.99
N GLY A 321 12.74 6.78 -6.71
CA GLY A 321 12.90 7.74 -5.63
C GLY A 321 14.37 7.94 -5.23
N ASP A 322 14.67 9.15 -4.73
CA ASP A 322 15.94 9.45 -4.07
C ASP A 322 15.72 9.54 -2.55
N PRO A 323 16.11 8.51 -1.78
CA PRO A 323 15.93 8.50 -0.33
C PRO A 323 17.06 9.21 0.43
N SER A 324 17.94 9.95 -0.23
CA SER A 324 19.13 10.55 0.38
C SER A 324 18.79 11.44 1.57
N LYS A 325 17.77 12.27 1.48
CA LYS A 325 17.32 13.13 2.60
C LYS A 325 16.91 12.32 3.83
N ALA A 326 16.16 11.24 3.64
CA ALA A 326 15.75 10.34 4.73
C ALA A 326 16.95 9.69 5.41
N LYS A 327 17.93 9.23 4.61
CA LYS A 327 19.17 8.65 5.10
C LYS A 327 20.02 9.67 5.86
N GLU A 328 20.22 10.86 5.31
CA GLU A 328 21.09 11.88 5.88
C GLU A 328 20.53 12.48 7.16
N LYS A 329 19.23 12.81 7.18
CA LYS A 329 18.61 13.49 8.31
C LYS A 329 18.09 12.54 9.40
N LEU A 330 17.57 11.38 9.02
CA LEU A 330 16.92 10.45 9.95
C LEU A 330 17.70 9.14 10.14
N GLY A 331 18.75 8.90 9.35
CA GLY A 331 19.46 7.62 9.36
C GLY A 331 18.61 6.46 8.83
N TRP A 332 17.49 6.75 8.16
CA TRP A 332 16.62 5.72 7.63
C TRP A 332 17.16 5.13 6.32
N THR A 333 17.16 3.82 6.25
CA THR A 333 17.42 3.04 5.03
C THR A 333 16.46 1.85 5.01
N PRO A 334 15.98 1.41 3.83
CA PRO A 334 15.23 0.16 3.74
C PRO A 334 16.14 -1.02 4.13
N GLU A 335 15.57 -1.98 4.86
CA GLU A 335 16.30 -3.16 5.36
C GLU A 335 15.95 -4.42 4.57
N ILE A 336 14.74 -4.46 3.98
CA ILE A 336 14.22 -5.60 3.24
C ILE A 336 14.33 -5.31 1.74
N THR A 337 15.02 -6.17 1.02
CA THR A 337 15.16 -6.04 -0.45
C THR A 337 13.86 -6.38 -1.17
N THR A 338 13.73 -5.92 -2.42
CA THR A 338 12.56 -6.24 -3.26
C THR A 338 12.45 -7.75 -3.52
N GLN A 339 13.57 -8.45 -3.64
CA GLN A 339 13.59 -9.89 -3.84
C GLN A 339 13.14 -10.65 -2.59
N GLU A 340 13.63 -10.29 -1.40
CA GLU A 340 13.17 -10.87 -0.13
C GLU A 340 11.67 -10.64 0.10
N MET A 341 11.19 -9.44 -0.20
CA MET A 341 9.76 -9.10 -0.15
C MET A 341 8.95 -9.95 -1.14
N CYS A 342 9.43 -10.12 -2.37
CA CYS A 342 8.78 -10.96 -3.37
C CYS A 342 8.68 -12.42 -2.88
N ALA A 343 9.77 -12.97 -2.33
CA ALA A 343 9.80 -14.32 -1.78
C ALA A 343 8.78 -14.50 -0.63
N GLU A 344 8.73 -13.55 0.34
CA GLU A 344 7.74 -13.54 1.42
C GLU A 344 6.30 -13.54 0.89
N MET A 345 6.02 -12.70 -0.12
CA MET A 345 4.70 -12.61 -0.74
C MET A 345 4.29 -13.91 -1.44
N VAL A 346 5.20 -14.51 -2.21
CA VAL A 346 4.95 -15.78 -2.92
C VAL A 346 4.72 -16.91 -1.93
N GLU A 347 5.52 -17.00 -0.87
CA GLU A 347 5.37 -18.04 0.17
C GLU A 347 3.97 -18.00 0.81
N GLU A 348 3.49 -16.81 1.20
CA GLU A 348 2.17 -16.66 1.82
C GLU A 348 1.01 -16.94 0.85
N ASP A 349 1.13 -16.49 -0.40
CA ASP A 349 0.14 -16.76 -1.41
C ASP A 349 0.11 -18.26 -1.82
N LEU A 350 1.27 -18.92 -1.87
CA LEU A 350 1.35 -20.36 -2.13
C LEU A 350 0.71 -21.18 -1.00
N LYS A 351 0.94 -20.82 0.27
CA LYS A 351 0.26 -21.46 1.42
C LYS A 351 -1.26 -21.36 1.27
N THR A 352 -1.74 -20.19 0.89
CA THR A 352 -3.17 -19.94 0.67
C THR A 352 -3.70 -20.76 -0.51
N ALA A 353 -3.00 -20.75 -1.65
CA ALA A 353 -3.40 -21.51 -2.84
C ALA A 353 -3.42 -23.02 -2.57
N LYS A 354 -2.41 -23.59 -1.88
CA LYS A 354 -2.38 -24.99 -1.48
C LYS A 354 -3.59 -25.37 -0.61
N ARG A 355 -3.94 -24.50 0.35
CA ARG A 355 -5.13 -24.70 1.19
C ARG A 355 -6.41 -24.71 0.35
N HIS A 356 -6.56 -23.77 -0.59
CA HIS A 356 -7.72 -23.71 -1.46
C HIS A 356 -7.81 -24.94 -2.40
N ALA A 357 -6.70 -25.36 -2.99
CA ALA A 357 -6.66 -26.56 -3.82
C ALA A 357 -7.07 -27.81 -3.04
N LEU A 358 -6.59 -27.97 -1.79
CA LEU A 358 -6.97 -29.08 -0.93
C LEU A 358 -8.48 -29.08 -0.62
N LEU A 359 -9.05 -27.93 -0.28
CA LEU A 359 -10.49 -27.81 -0.03
C LEU A 359 -11.30 -28.16 -1.29
N LYS A 360 -10.90 -27.70 -2.46
CA LYS A 360 -11.52 -28.03 -3.74
C LYS A 360 -11.44 -29.53 -4.05
N GLN A 361 -10.31 -30.19 -3.76
CA GLN A 361 -10.16 -31.66 -3.92
C GLN A 361 -11.14 -32.45 -3.03
N HIS A 362 -11.50 -31.91 -1.87
CA HIS A 362 -12.52 -32.49 -0.97
C HIS A 362 -13.95 -32.08 -1.27
N GLY A 363 -14.23 -31.46 -2.43
CA GLY A 363 -15.57 -31.06 -2.86
C GLY A 363 -16.15 -29.85 -2.11
N LEU A 364 -15.29 -29.09 -1.42
CA LEU A 364 -15.68 -27.85 -0.76
C LEU A 364 -15.54 -26.67 -1.71
N GLU A 365 -16.58 -25.85 -1.80
CA GLU A 365 -16.52 -24.58 -2.52
C GLU A 365 -15.60 -23.60 -1.78
N VAL A 366 -14.61 -23.09 -2.49
CA VAL A 366 -13.76 -22.01 -2.00
C VAL A 366 -14.08 -20.79 -2.84
N PRO A 367 -14.61 -19.72 -2.26
CA PRO A 367 -14.75 -18.46 -2.97
C PRO A 367 -13.36 -17.91 -3.29
N ILE A 368 -12.88 -18.15 -4.49
CA ILE A 368 -11.70 -17.48 -5.01
C ILE A 368 -12.20 -16.14 -5.51
N SER A 369 -11.76 -15.05 -4.85
CA SER A 369 -12.04 -13.72 -5.33
C SER A 369 -11.41 -13.54 -6.70
N VAL A 370 -12.22 -13.45 -7.73
CA VAL A 370 -11.78 -13.12 -9.08
C VAL A 370 -11.99 -11.62 -9.30
N GLU A 371 -10.98 -10.98 -9.89
CA GLU A 371 -11.11 -9.61 -10.35
C GLU A 371 -11.99 -9.61 -11.60
N ASN A 372 -13.12 -8.89 -11.57
CA ASN A 372 -13.98 -8.69 -12.74
C ASN A 372 -13.47 -7.52 -13.58
#